data_3c25360595387d27800cecf8bc918128
#
_entry.id   3c25360595387d27800cecf8bc918128
#
_cell.length_a   1.000
_cell.length_b   1.000
_cell.length_c   1.000
_cell.angle_alpha   90.00
_cell.angle_beta   90.00
_cell.angle_gamma   90.00
#
_symmetry.space_group_name_H-M   'P 1'
#
loop_
_entity.id
_entity.type
_entity.pdbx_description
1 polymer ?
#
loop_
_entity_poly.entity_id
_entity_poly.type
_entity_poly.pdbx_seq_one_letter_code
_entity_poly.pdbx_strand_id
1 'polypeptide(L)'
;MQARLEEALRIALRTDRPVELTVAGRTDAGVHALGQVASFSFDGEMPPAIVRSLNGLTPRGIAVRAVTPVSGFDARKDAVSRTYCYRVLTRRPDSPFAVNRAWWVSRPIDRDALDSCAGALIGRHDFTAFTPTETYHKRFERIIHSAAWTDENGLVDPATGFSAGGDTIQ
;
A
#
# COMPACT_ATOMS: atom_id res chain seq x y z
N MET A 1 6.48 -6.41 -8.32
CA MET A 1 6.65 -4.94 -8.37
C MET A 1 8.11 -4.53 -8.14
N GLN A 2 8.73 -4.90 -7.02
CA GLN A 2 10.11 -4.51 -6.66
C GLN A 2 11.11 -4.79 -7.79
N ALA A 3 11.23 -6.02 -8.28
CA ALA A 3 12.18 -6.38 -9.34
C ALA A 3 12.00 -5.56 -10.65
N ARG A 4 10.77 -5.13 -10.98
CA ARG A 4 10.53 -4.28 -12.15
C ARG A 4 11.04 -2.86 -11.95
N LEU A 5 10.94 -2.35 -10.74
CA LEU A 5 11.46 -1.02 -10.40
C LEU A 5 12.99 -1.03 -10.28
N GLU A 6 13.57 -2.10 -9.72
CA GLU A 6 15.03 -2.30 -9.68
C GLU A 6 15.64 -2.33 -11.08
N GLU A 7 15.04 -3.06 -12.01
CA GLU A 7 15.48 -3.09 -13.40
C GLU A 7 15.31 -1.72 -14.09
N ALA A 8 14.19 -1.03 -13.87
CA ALA A 8 13.99 0.31 -14.40
C ALA A 8 15.03 1.31 -13.85
N LEU A 9 15.38 1.22 -12.57
CA LEU A 9 16.44 2.02 -11.95
C LEU A 9 17.79 1.73 -12.58
N ARG A 10 18.15 0.46 -12.76
CA ARG A 10 19.42 0.06 -13.38
C ARG A 10 19.58 0.71 -14.76
N ILE A 11 18.53 0.68 -15.58
CA ILE A 11 18.52 1.28 -16.91
C ILE A 11 18.58 2.82 -16.84
N ALA A 12 17.74 3.42 -16.01
CA ALA A 12 17.63 4.88 -15.91
C ALA A 12 18.92 5.53 -15.33
N LEU A 13 19.60 4.85 -14.44
CA LEU A 13 20.88 5.26 -13.84
C LEU A 13 22.09 4.87 -14.67
N ARG A 14 21.89 4.13 -15.77
CA ARG A 14 22.95 3.65 -16.68
C ARG A 14 24.06 2.91 -15.93
N THR A 15 23.69 2.05 -15.01
CA THR A 15 24.63 1.25 -14.22
C THR A 15 24.55 -0.23 -14.57
N ASP A 16 25.70 -0.89 -14.61
CA ASP A 16 25.79 -2.35 -14.78
C ASP A 16 25.65 -3.09 -13.43
N ARG A 17 25.70 -2.36 -12.32
CA ARG A 17 25.51 -2.93 -11.00
C ARG A 17 24.04 -3.12 -10.68
N PRO A 18 23.67 -4.20 -9.99
CA PRO A 18 22.31 -4.37 -9.46
C PRO A 18 21.93 -3.19 -8.55
N VAL A 19 20.71 -2.68 -8.70
CA VAL A 19 20.14 -1.69 -7.80
C VAL A 19 19.14 -2.41 -6.90
N GLU A 20 19.45 -2.51 -5.63
CA GLU A 20 18.59 -3.16 -4.65
C GLU A 20 17.69 -2.13 -3.95
N LEU A 21 16.38 -2.40 -3.93
CA LEU A 21 15.40 -1.58 -3.24
C LEU A 21 15.08 -2.12 -1.86
N THR A 22 15.12 -1.24 -0.86
CA THR A 22 14.46 -1.46 0.42
C THR A 22 13.10 -0.77 0.42
N VAL A 23 12.03 -1.52 0.64
CA VAL A 23 10.65 -0.99 0.66
C VAL A 23 10.15 -0.84 2.09
N ALA A 24 9.39 0.22 2.37
CA ALA A 24 8.82 0.49 3.68
C ALA A 24 7.90 -0.65 4.16
N GLY A 25 7.14 -1.25 3.26
CA GLY A 25 6.31 -2.41 3.55
C GLY A 25 6.06 -3.23 2.29
N ARG A 26 6.19 -4.54 2.39
CA ARG A 26 5.78 -5.44 1.30
C ARG A 26 4.27 -5.45 1.20
N THR A 27 3.76 -5.51 -0.01
CA THR A 27 2.35 -5.69 -0.31
C THR A 27 2.14 -7.09 -0.89
N ASP A 28 1.11 -7.79 -0.42
CA ASP A 28 0.71 -9.07 -0.98
C ASP A 28 0.08 -8.90 -2.37
N ALA A 29 -0.11 -10.02 -3.08
CA ALA A 29 -0.75 -9.98 -4.39
C ALA A 29 -2.17 -9.39 -4.32
N GLY A 30 -2.47 -8.45 -5.22
CA GLY A 30 -3.76 -7.78 -5.25
C GLY A 30 -3.87 -6.54 -4.36
N VAL A 31 -2.90 -6.27 -3.49
CA VAL A 31 -2.88 -5.05 -2.68
C VAL A 31 -2.37 -3.86 -3.51
N HIS A 32 -3.09 -2.76 -3.46
CA HIS A 32 -2.73 -1.49 -4.08
C HIS A 32 -2.08 -0.57 -3.05
N ALA A 33 -1.06 0.18 -3.45
CA ALA A 33 -0.40 1.16 -2.58
C ALA A 33 -0.52 2.56 -3.19
N LEU A 34 -1.08 3.51 -2.44
CA LEU A 34 -1.20 4.91 -2.85
C LEU A 34 0.09 5.70 -2.61
N GLY A 35 0.91 5.26 -1.67
CA GLY A 35 2.12 5.97 -1.25
C GLY A 35 3.20 5.01 -0.73
N GLN A 36 3.58 4.00 -1.51
CA GLN A 36 4.72 3.16 -1.16
C GLN A 36 6.01 3.98 -1.18
N VAL A 37 6.84 3.80 -0.18
CA VAL A 37 8.17 4.41 -0.09
C VAL A 37 9.22 3.32 -0.25
N ALA A 38 10.24 3.61 -1.04
CA ALA A 38 11.39 2.74 -1.22
C ALA A 38 12.68 3.57 -1.18
N SER A 39 13.76 3.00 -0.69
CA SER A 39 15.11 3.57 -0.72
C SER A 39 16.06 2.65 -1.46
N PHE A 40 17.09 3.26 -2.05
CA PHE A 40 18.22 2.58 -2.67
C PHE A 40 19.49 3.44 -2.53
N SER A 41 20.64 2.81 -2.64
CA SER A 41 21.91 3.49 -2.65
C SER A 41 22.41 3.67 -4.08
N PHE A 42 22.97 4.85 -4.37
CA PHE A 42 23.57 5.18 -5.66
C PHE A 42 24.67 6.21 -5.45
N ASP A 43 25.87 5.92 -5.95
CA ASP A 43 27.08 6.76 -5.75
C ASP A 43 27.28 7.79 -6.88
N GLY A 44 26.32 7.91 -7.80
CA GLY A 44 26.40 8.82 -8.93
C GLY A 44 25.52 10.06 -8.78
N GLU A 45 25.59 10.93 -9.76
CA GLU A 45 24.66 12.05 -9.87
C GLU A 45 23.28 11.57 -10.33
N MET A 46 22.23 12.00 -9.62
CA MET A 46 20.86 11.63 -9.97
C MET A 46 20.43 12.34 -11.25
N PRO A 47 20.03 11.60 -12.32
CA PRO A 47 19.58 12.23 -13.54
C PRO A 47 18.36 13.15 -13.32
N PRO A 48 18.33 14.38 -13.84
CA PRO A 48 17.22 15.31 -13.65
C PRO A 48 15.87 14.76 -14.11
N ALA A 49 15.87 13.90 -15.12
CA ALA A 49 14.66 13.29 -15.68
C ALA A 49 14.33 11.91 -15.08
N ILE A 50 14.90 11.54 -13.92
CA ILE A 50 14.78 10.18 -13.34
C ILE A 50 13.34 9.72 -13.21
N VAL A 51 12.44 10.56 -12.66
CA VAL A 51 11.02 10.22 -12.48
C VAL A 51 10.34 9.91 -13.83
N ARG A 52 10.60 10.73 -14.86
CA ARG A 52 10.07 10.51 -16.20
C ARG A 52 10.60 9.21 -16.80
N SER A 53 11.90 8.96 -16.65
CA SER A 53 12.54 7.74 -17.16
C SER A 53 11.97 6.50 -16.48
N LEU A 54 11.82 6.51 -15.16
CA LEU A 54 11.24 5.39 -14.42
C LEU A 54 9.79 5.11 -14.85
N ASN A 55 8.97 6.14 -15.00
CA ASN A 55 7.59 5.98 -15.47
C ASN A 55 7.49 5.49 -16.92
N GLY A 56 8.50 5.74 -17.75
CA GLY A 56 8.58 5.18 -19.11
C GLY A 56 9.05 3.72 -19.14
N LEU A 57 9.82 3.29 -18.18
CA LEU A 57 10.41 1.96 -18.11
C LEU A 57 9.57 0.95 -17.29
N THR A 58 8.73 1.45 -16.38
CA THR A 58 7.88 0.61 -15.55
C THR A 58 6.55 0.27 -16.24
N PRO A 59 5.95 -0.89 -15.96
CA PRO A 59 4.61 -1.20 -16.45
C PRO A 59 3.56 -0.25 -15.85
N ARG A 60 2.41 -0.09 -16.52
CA ARG A 60 1.32 0.84 -16.14
C ARG A 60 0.78 0.67 -14.72
N GLY A 61 1.03 -0.46 -14.08
CA GLY A 61 0.66 -0.69 -12.66
C GLY A 61 1.62 -0.07 -11.64
N ILE A 62 2.68 0.61 -12.08
CA ILE A 62 3.66 1.29 -11.22
C ILE A 62 3.79 2.73 -11.68
N ALA A 63 3.55 3.67 -10.76
CA ALA A 63 3.75 5.10 -11.00
C ALA A 63 4.70 5.67 -9.95
N VAL A 64 5.86 6.15 -10.40
CA VAL A 64 6.83 6.83 -9.56
C VAL A 64 6.43 8.31 -9.47
N ARG A 65 6.19 8.79 -8.25
CA ARG A 65 5.74 10.18 -8.00
C ARG A 65 6.89 11.14 -7.79
N ALA A 66 7.90 10.70 -7.04
CA ALA A 66 9.08 11.51 -6.74
C ALA A 66 10.29 10.61 -6.47
N VAL A 67 11.47 11.16 -6.69
CA VAL A 67 12.76 10.63 -6.26
C VAL A 67 13.49 11.78 -5.58
N THR A 68 13.89 11.60 -4.32
CA THR A 68 14.53 12.64 -3.52
C THR A 68 15.86 12.11 -2.96
N PRO A 69 16.98 12.75 -3.23
CA PRO A 69 18.25 12.43 -2.58
C PRO A 69 18.16 12.70 -1.07
N VAL A 70 18.53 11.71 -0.28
CA VAL A 70 18.60 11.82 1.18
C VAL A 70 19.82 11.02 1.66
N SER A 71 20.37 11.36 2.81
CA SER A 71 21.47 10.60 3.43
C SER A 71 20.98 9.83 4.65
N GLY A 72 21.49 8.61 4.82
CA GLY A 72 21.23 7.80 6.02
C GLY A 72 19.78 7.31 6.19
N PHE A 73 19.00 7.24 5.12
CA PHE A 73 17.59 6.83 5.15
C PHE A 73 17.40 5.39 4.68
N ASP A 74 16.68 4.61 5.48
CA ASP A 74 16.22 3.26 5.16
C ASP A 74 14.69 3.22 5.22
N ALA A 75 14.03 3.06 4.06
CA ALA A 75 12.58 3.11 3.97
C ALA A 75 11.86 2.12 4.91
N ARG A 76 12.46 0.99 5.23
CA ARG A 76 11.86 -0.02 6.10
C ARG A 76 12.04 0.30 7.59
N LYS A 77 13.22 0.78 7.98
CA LYS A 77 13.57 1.02 9.38
C LYS A 77 13.01 2.36 9.87
N ASP A 78 13.05 3.37 9.00
CA ASP A 78 12.66 4.74 9.34
C ASP A 78 11.17 5.00 9.13
N ALA A 79 10.40 3.98 8.70
CA ALA A 79 8.95 4.08 8.61
C ALA A 79 8.31 4.24 10.00
N VAL A 80 7.72 5.39 10.25
CA VAL A 80 7.09 5.75 11.54
C VAL A 80 5.73 5.08 11.71
N SER A 81 4.95 5.02 10.64
CA SER A 81 3.62 4.40 10.62
C SER A 81 3.26 3.85 9.25
N ARG A 82 2.21 3.06 9.19
CA ARG A 82 1.60 2.57 7.96
C ARG A 82 0.09 2.68 8.10
N THR A 83 -0.55 3.21 7.06
CA THR A 83 -2.00 3.29 6.99
C THR A 83 -2.50 2.25 5.99
N TYR A 84 -3.55 1.56 6.35
CA TYR A 84 -4.22 0.57 5.51
C TYR A 84 -5.69 0.95 5.35
N CYS A 85 -6.24 0.69 4.18
CA CYS A 85 -7.65 0.87 3.89
C CYS A 85 -8.20 -0.42 3.28
N TYR A 86 -9.21 -0.98 3.91
CA TYR A 86 -9.96 -2.12 3.41
C TYR A 86 -11.33 -1.63 2.94
N ARG A 87 -11.63 -1.83 1.65
CA ARG A 87 -12.90 -1.43 1.08
C ARG A 87 -13.86 -2.61 1.04
N VAL A 88 -15.04 -2.42 1.57
CA VAL A 88 -16.12 -3.41 1.56
C VAL A 88 -17.31 -2.86 0.79
N LEU A 89 -17.74 -3.57 -0.23
CA LEU A 89 -18.91 -3.21 -1.05
C LEU A 89 -20.12 -4.04 -0.61
N THR A 90 -21.16 -3.37 -0.09
CA THR A 90 -22.34 -4.05 0.49
C THR A 90 -23.56 -4.04 -0.42
N ARG A 91 -23.54 -3.30 -1.51
CA ARG A 91 -24.66 -3.19 -2.43
C ARG A 91 -24.97 -4.48 -3.19
N ARG A 92 -26.17 -4.58 -3.71
CA ARG A 92 -26.59 -5.62 -4.68
C ARG A 92 -27.07 -4.96 -5.97
N PRO A 93 -26.67 -5.43 -7.16
CA PRO A 93 -25.62 -6.43 -7.41
C PRO A 93 -24.20 -5.92 -7.19
N ASP A 94 -23.19 -6.79 -7.31
CA ASP A 94 -21.78 -6.43 -7.32
C ASP A 94 -21.46 -5.42 -8.44
N SER A 95 -20.27 -4.81 -8.36
CA SER A 95 -19.79 -3.85 -9.34
C SER A 95 -18.58 -4.38 -10.10
N PRO A 96 -18.65 -4.49 -11.44
CA PRO A 96 -17.48 -4.83 -12.24
C PRO A 96 -16.29 -3.86 -12.05
N PHE A 97 -16.59 -2.60 -11.71
CA PHE A 97 -15.58 -1.57 -11.43
C PHE A 97 -14.90 -1.72 -10.07
N ALA A 98 -15.50 -2.50 -9.16
CA ALA A 98 -14.95 -2.79 -7.83
C ALA A 98 -14.06 -4.05 -7.80
N VAL A 99 -14.04 -4.82 -8.86
CA VAL A 99 -13.23 -6.04 -8.96
C VAL A 99 -11.77 -5.75 -8.64
N ASN A 100 -11.19 -6.53 -7.72
CA ASN A 100 -9.83 -6.37 -7.18
C ASN A 100 -9.58 -5.04 -6.44
N ARG A 101 -10.61 -4.26 -6.11
CA ARG A 101 -10.51 -2.99 -5.38
C ARG A 101 -11.32 -2.95 -4.10
N ALA A 102 -12.39 -3.76 -4.01
CA ALA A 102 -13.22 -3.90 -2.83
C ALA A 102 -13.62 -5.34 -2.63
N TRP A 103 -13.85 -5.71 -1.38
CA TRP A 103 -14.42 -7.00 -1.02
C TRP A 103 -15.94 -6.90 -1.06
N TRP A 104 -16.56 -7.62 -1.99
CA TRP A 104 -18.01 -7.67 -2.06
C TRP A 104 -18.60 -8.60 -1.01
N VAL A 105 -19.50 -8.06 -0.19
CA VAL A 105 -20.24 -8.77 0.86
C VAL A 105 -21.73 -8.61 0.61
N SER A 106 -22.38 -9.66 0.12
CA SER A 106 -23.81 -9.62 -0.29
C SER A 106 -24.82 -9.75 0.87
N ARG A 107 -24.35 -9.99 2.08
CA ARG A 107 -25.15 -10.14 3.30
C ARG A 107 -25.15 -8.85 4.12
N PRO A 108 -26.16 -8.63 4.96
CA PRO A 108 -26.16 -7.51 5.90
C PRO A 108 -24.92 -7.55 6.81
N ILE A 109 -24.36 -6.39 7.08
CA ILE A 109 -23.23 -6.21 7.99
C ILE A 109 -23.75 -5.48 9.23
N ASP A 110 -23.40 -5.97 10.39
CA ASP A 110 -23.64 -5.29 11.67
C ASP A 110 -22.63 -4.16 11.83
N ARG A 111 -23.08 -2.93 11.63
CA ARG A 111 -22.23 -1.77 11.68
C ARG A 111 -21.73 -1.46 13.08
N ASP A 112 -22.60 -1.59 14.08
CA ASP A 112 -22.24 -1.31 15.48
C ASP A 112 -21.18 -2.30 15.97
N ALA A 113 -21.28 -3.56 15.55
CA ALA A 113 -20.25 -4.56 15.83
C ALA A 113 -18.91 -4.22 15.15
N LEU A 114 -18.92 -3.74 13.90
CA LEU A 114 -17.72 -3.31 13.21
C LEU A 114 -17.04 -2.12 13.91
N ASP A 115 -17.81 -1.11 14.30
CA ASP A 115 -17.29 0.08 14.97
C ASP A 115 -16.74 -0.27 16.35
N SER A 116 -17.42 -1.16 17.08
CA SER A 116 -16.94 -1.70 18.36
C SER A 116 -15.62 -2.45 18.20
N CYS A 117 -15.50 -3.31 17.19
CA CYS A 117 -14.25 -4.02 16.88
C CYS A 117 -13.12 -3.08 16.49
N ALA A 118 -13.40 -2.06 15.69
CA ALA A 118 -12.41 -1.06 15.30
C ALA A 118 -11.88 -0.30 16.52
N GLY A 119 -12.79 0.12 17.40
CA GLY A 119 -12.41 0.76 18.68
C GLY A 119 -11.54 -0.11 19.57
N ALA A 120 -11.82 -1.41 19.62
CA ALA A 120 -11.06 -2.38 20.42
C ALA A 120 -9.64 -2.63 19.87
N LEU A 121 -9.37 -2.33 18.61
CA LEU A 121 -8.04 -2.44 18.01
C LEU A 121 -7.09 -1.31 18.41
N ILE A 122 -7.60 -0.16 18.86
CA ILE A 122 -6.77 0.98 19.20
C ILE A 122 -5.90 0.68 20.42
N GLY A 123 -4.62 1.00 20.36
CA GLY A 123 -3.67 0.77 21.43
C GLY A 123 -2.59 -0.25 21.09
N ARG A 124 -1.96 -0.80 22.13
CA ARG A 124 -0.89 -1.80 22.00
C ARG A 124 -1.49 -3.20 22.18
N HIS A 125 -1.31 -4.05 21.18
CA HIS A 125 -1.81 -5.41 21.19
C HIS A 125 -0.78 -6.40 20.64
N ASP A 126 -0.88 -7.65 21.10
CA ASP A 126 -0.18 -8.79 20.54
C ASP A 126 -1.04 -9.43 19.43
N PHE A 127 -0.52 -9.40 18.21
CA PHE A 127 -1.18 -9.96 17.03
C PHE A 127 -0.67 -11.37 16.66
N THR A 128 -0.11 -12.11 17.60
CA THR A 128 0.38 -13.49 17.36
C THR A 128 -0.72 -14.36 16.76
N ALA A 129 -1.96 -14.26 17.23
CA ALA A 129 -3.10 -15.03 16.74
C ALA A 129 -3.45 -14.78 15.26
N PHE A 130 -3.01 -13.65 14.71
CA PHE A 130 -3.22 -13.27 13.29
C PHE A 130 -2.00 -13.59 12.41
N THR A 131 -1.02 -14.27 12.94
CA THR A 131 0.23 -14.55 12.24
C THR A 131 0.28 -16.01 11.81
N PRO A 132 0.72 -16.34 10.58
CA PRO A 132 0.92 -17.73 10.16
C PRO A 132 1.87 -18.46 11.10
N THR A 133 1.60 -19.74 11.35
CA THR A 133 2.41 -20.59 12.25
C THR A 133 3.88 -20.67 11.78
N GLU A 134 4.08 -20.66 10.47
CA GLU A 134 5.41 -20.69 9.86
C GLU A 134 5.90 -19.28 9.54
N THR A 135 6.22 -18.50 10.56
CA THR A 135 6.75 -17.14 10.37
C THR A 135 8.16 -17.00 10.94
N TYR A 136 9.02 -16.27 10.25
CA TYR A 136 10.33 -15.85 10.76
C TYR A 136 10.26 -14.59 11.63
N HIS A 137 9.08 -13.95 11.74
CA HIS A 137 8.91 -12.78 12.60
C HIS A 137 8.93 -13.20 14.09
N LYS A 138 9.60 -12.37 14.91
CA LYS A 138 9.75 -12.62 16.36
C LYS A 138 9.01 -11.61 17.23
N ARG A 139 8.44 -10.56 16.64
CA ARG A 139 7.74 -9.49 17.36
C ARG A 139 6.37 -9.30 16.74
N PHE A 140 5.34 -9.59 17.49
CA PHE A 140 3.95 -9.54 17.06
C PHE A 140 3.16 -8.39 17.71
N GLU A 141 3.77 -7.70 18.68
CA GLU A 141 3.18 -6.49 19.22
C GLU A 141 3.15 -5.37 18.21
N ARG A 142 2.02 -4.70 18.11
CA ARG A 142 1.82 -3.51 17.27
C ARG A 142 1.06 -2.47 18.08
N ILE A 143 1.30 -1.19 17.74
CA ILE A 143 0.52 -0.07 18.25
C ILE A 143 -0.37 0.38 17.11
N ILE A 144 -1.67 0.31 17.33
CA ILE A 144 -2.67 0.83 16.41
C ILE A 144 -3.03 2.24 16.88
N HIS A 145 -2.71 3.23 16.07
CA HIS A 145 -2.94 4.64 16.39
C HIS A 145 -4.38 5.04 16.16
N SER A 146 -4.99 4.50 15.12
CA SER A 146 -6.39 4.74 14.77
C SER A 146 -6.95 3.56 14.00
N ALA A 147 -8.22 3.28 14.21
CA ALA A 147 -9.01 2.34 13.43
C ALA A 147 -10.46 2.83 13.43
N ALA A 148 -11.07 2.94 12.26
CA ALA A 148 -12.44 3.40 12.11
C ALA A 148 -13.04 2.85 10.82
N TRP A 149 -14.35 2.72 10.79
CA TRP A 149 -15.11 2.47 9.59
C TRP A 149 -15.80 3.75 9.13
N THR A 150 -15.69 4.06 7.85
CA THR A 150 -16.35 5.22 7.24
C THR A 150 -17.17 4.78 6.04
N ASP A 151 -18.32 5.43 5.84
CA ASP A 151 -19.14 5.20 4.67
C ASP A 151 -18.63 6.07 3.51
N GLU A 152 -18.37 5.45 2.38
CA GLU A 152 -18.12 6.17 1.14
C GLU A 152 -19.33 6.05 0.22
N ASN A 153 -19.87 7.17 -0.22
CA ASN A 153 -20.90 7.22 -1.26
C ASN A 153 -20.27 6.96 -2.63
N GLY A 154 -19.95 5.68 -2.88
CA GLY A 154 -19.28 5.22 -4.09
C GLY A 154 -17.79 4.99 -3.91
N LEU A 155 -17.25 4.10 -4.75
CA LEU A 155 -15.81 3.93 -4.91
C LEU A 155 -15.26 5.17 -5.61
N VAL A 156 -14.78 6.12 -4.84
CA VAL A 156 -13.96 7.21 -5.38
C VAL A 156 -12.52 6.69 -5.41
N ASP A 157 -11.96 6.56 -6.59
CA ASP A 157 -10.52 6.36 -6.73
C ASP A 157 -9.83 7.69 -6.39
N PRO A 158 -9.10 7.79 -5.27
CA PRO A 158 -8.51 9.06 -4.85
C PRO A 158 -7.42 9.55 -5.83
N ALA A 159 -6.92 8.69 -6.71
CA ALA A 159 -5.94 9.06 -7.73
C ALA A 159 -6.60 9.62 -9.00
N THR A 160 -7.81 9.17 -9.34
CA THR A 160 -8.49 9.54 -10.58
C THR A 160 -9.78 10.34 -10.36
N GLY A 161 -10.28 10.41 -9.14
CA GLY A 161 -11.58 10.99 -8.83
C GLY A 161 -12.76 10.19 -9.40
N PHE A 162 -12.52 9.02 -9.96
CA PHE A 162 -13.58 8.18 -10.53
C PHE A 162 -14.44 7.59 -9.42
N SER A 163 -15.74 7.85 -9.47
CA SER A 163 -16.72 7.31 -8.54
C SER A 163 -17.54 6.22 -9.21
N ALA A 164 -17.44 5.00 -8.70
CA ALA A 164 -18.40 3.94 -9.01
C ALA A 164 -19.52 3.99 -7.94
N GLY A 165 -20.65 4.59 -8.27
CA GLY A 165 -21.76 4.79 -7.33
C GLY A 165 -22.16 3.51 -6.59
N GLY A 166 -22.43 3.62 -5.29
CA GLY A 166 -22.85 2.54 -4.42
C GLY A 166 -22.36 2.72 -2.98
N ASP A 167 -23.01 2.03 -2.04
CA ASP A 167 -22.65 2.06 -0.63
C ASP A 167 -21.37 1.27 -0.41
N THR A 168 -20.30 1.97 -0.07
CA THR A 168 -18.99 1.38 0.26
C THR A 168 -18.63 1.77 1.69
N ILE A 169 -18.15 0.82 2.47
CA ILE A 169 -17.61 1.02 3.82
C ILE A 169 -16.09 0.93 3.72
N GLN A 170 -15.36 1.88 4.30
CA GLN A 170 -13.91 1.83 4.49
C GLN A 170 -13.51 1.53 5.91
#